data_55ad7ac4c21e3452935bda233c572402
#
_entry.id   55ad7ac4c21e3452935bda233c572402
#
_cell.length_a   1.000
_cell.length_b   1.000
_cell.length_c   1.000
_cell.angle_alpha   90.00
_cell.angle_beta   90.00
_cell.angle_gamma   90.00
#
_symmetry.space_group_name_H-M   'P 1'
#
loop_
_entity.id
_entity.type
_entity.pdbx_description
1 polymer ?
#
loop_
_entity_poly.entity_id
_entity_poly.type
_entity_poly.pdbx_seq_one_letter_code
_entity_poly.pdbx_strand_id
1 'polypeptide(L)'
;MDYLKLPRPVGYINPKYREVQLKRPGISDVNLNADYSRITGLPPIGPDERLVRDFFLHFFKQDADFDQYLPVVKDTYLKQAFAEAKLVNGVGDAERWYSMLSTSQVKALQERIDLDFAPVNQVFYKASDPVSLKVNVKNVKKLIVRVFEINTFNFYSRNLQPVNTAIN
;
A
#
# COMPACT_ATOMS: atom_id res chain seq x y z
N MET A 1 14.03 -4.48 -4.43
CA MET A 1 14.28 -4.78 -5.87
C MET A 1 13.97 -6.22 -6.27
N ASP A 2 14.39 -7.23 -5.53
CA ASP A 2 14.25 -8.64 -5.96
C ASP A 2 12.79 -9.08 -6.12
N TYR A 3 11.90 -8.62 -5.26
CA TYR A 3 10.47 -8.86 -5.41
C TYR A 3 9.91 -8.36 -6.75
N LEU A 4 10.33 -7.18 -7.22
CA LEU A 4 9.89 -6.63 -8.51
C LEU A 4 10.35 -7.47 -9.71
N LYS A 5 11.47 -8.18 -9.57
CA LYS A 5 12.04 -9.03 -10.61
C LYS A 5 11.35 -10.38 -10.76
N LEU A 6 10.47 -10.76 -9.85
CA LEU A 6 9.70 -11.99 -9.96
C LEU A 6 8.74 -11.92 -11.16
N PRO A 7 8.77 -12.88 -12.08
CA PRO A 7 7.86 -12.89 -13.24
C PRO A 7 6.42 -13.14 -12.75
N ARG A 8 5.52 -12.23 -13.06
CA ARG A 8 4.10 -12.34 -12.71
C ARG A 8 3.23 -11.52 -13.64
N PRO A 9 2.01 -11.98 -13.95
CA PRO A 9 1.11 -11.37 -14.91
C PRO A 9 0.35 -10.18 -14.32
N VAL A 10 1.07 -9.16 -13.84
CA VAL A 10 0.47 -7.96 -13.23
C VAL A 10 0.63 -6.73 -14.13
N GLY A 11 -0.30 -5.78 -13.99
CA GLY A 11 -0.44 -4.64 -14.89
C GLY A 11 0.75 -3.68 -14.92
N TYR A 12 1.52 -3.57 -13.85
CA TYR A 12 2.63 -2.62 -13.71
C TYR A 12 3.99 -3.16 -14.16
N ILE A 13 4.17 -4.48 -14.30
CA ILE A 13 5.44 -5.06 -14.78
C ILE A 13 5.61 -4.80 -16.29
N ASN A 14 6.84 -4.49 -16.68
CA ASN A 14 7.22 -4.34 -18.09
C ASN A 14 7.04 -5.68 -18.84
N PRO A 15 6.16 -5.75 -19.86
CA PRO A 15 5.90 -7.00 -20.58
C PRO A 15 7.15 -7.61 -21.22
N LYS A 16 8.03 -6.77 -21.77
CA LYS A 16 9.29 -7.22 -22.37
C LYS A 16 10.21 -7.87 -21.34
N TYR A 17 10.28 -7.30 -20.14
CA TYR A 17 11.05 -7.90 -19.06
C TYR A 17 10.52 -9.28 -18.67
N ARG A 18 9.20 -9.38 -18.44
CA ARG A 18 8.55 -10.65 -18.10
C ARG A 18 8.77 -11.71 -19.20
N GLU A 19 8.60 -11.34 -20.47
CA GLU A 19 8.80 -12.22 -21.61
C GLU A 19 10.24 -12.79 -21.66
N VAL A 20 11.24 -11.96 -21.43
CA VAL A 20 12.65 -12.39 -21.38
C VAL A 20 12.90 -13.33 -20.20
N GLN A 21 12.28 -13.08 -19.06
CA GLN A 21 12.40 -13.97 -17.88
C GLN A 21 11.83 -15.35 -18.17
N LEU A 22 10.64 -15.44 -18.77
CA LEU A 22 9.96 -16.70 -19.05
C LEU A 22 10.64 -17.54 -20.14
N LYS A 23 11.54 -16.96 -20.94
CA LYS A 23 12.38 -17.72 -21.88
C LYS A 23 13.51 -18.50 -21.20
N ARG A 24 13.79 -18.23 -19.90
CA ARG A 24 14.83 -18.96 -19.17
C ARG A 24 14.31 -20.31 -18.71
N PRO A 25 15.07 -21.41 -18.89
CA PRO A 25 14.67 -22.74 -18.43
C PRO A 25 14.34 -22.75 -16.93
N GLY A 26 13.24 -23.40 -16.55
CA GLY A 26 12.83 -23.54 -15.17
C GLY A 26 12.18 -22.32 -14.53
N ILE A 27 11.99 -21.22 -15.27
CA ILE A 27 11.28 -20.05 -14.80
C ILE A 27 9.83 -20.09 -15.25
N SER A 28 8.92 -19.85 -14.34
CA SER A 28 7.48 -19.71 -14.61
C SER A 28 6.92 -18.51 -13.86
N ASP A 29 5.71 -18.08 -14.24
CA ASP A 29 5.02 -17.03 -13.50
C ASP A 29 4.77 -17.43 -12.04
N VAL A 30 5.00 -16.50 -11.14
CA VAL A 30 4.67 -16.65 -9.72
C VAL A 30 3.17 -16.47 -9.54
N ASN A 31 2.52 -17.47 -8.94
CA ASN A 31 1.11 -17.39 -8.56
C ASN A 31 0.97 -16.74 -7.18
N LEU A 32 0.61 -15.45 -7.15
CA LEU A 32 0.42 -14.70 -5.90
C LEU A 32 -0.81 -15.16 -5.09
N ASN A 33 -1.72 -15.91 -5.70
CA ASN A 33 -2.90 -16.48 -5.03
C ASN A 33 -2.67 -17.89 -4.48
N ALA A 34 -1.45 -18.44 -4.66
CA ALA A 34 -1.12 -19.76 -4.11
C ALA A 34 -1.17 -19.72 -2.57
N ASP A 35 -1.94 -20.64 -2.01
CA ASP A 35 -2.11 -20.74 -0.56
C ASP A 35 -1.07 -21.70 0.04
N TYR A 36 -0.12 -21.15 0.74
CA TYR A 36 0.89 -21.86 1.53
C TYR A 36 0.68 -21.68 3.04
N SER A 37 -0.49 -21.23 3.48
CA SER A 37 -0.78 -20.90 4.88
C SER A 37 -0.52 -22.06 5.84
N ARG A 38 -0.74 -23.29 5.40
CA ARG A 38 -0.45 -24.50 6.20
C ARG A 38 1.03 -24.69 6.52
N ILE A 39 1.93 -24.14 5.70
CA ILE A 39 3.38 -24.29 5.85
C ILE A 39 3.97 -23.02 6.47
N THR A 40 3.53 -21.87 6.02
CA THR A 40 4.11 -20.57 6.36
C THR A 40 3.41 -19.86 7.52
N GLY A 41 2.17 -20.25 7.84
CA GLY A 41 1.29 -19.51 8.75
C GLY A 41 0.79 -18.17 8.21
N LEU A 42 1.11 -17.82 6.95
CA LEU A 42 0.76 -16.55 6.32
C LEU A 42 -0.26 -16.75 5.19
N PRO A 43 -1.23 -15.85 5.03
CA PRO A 43 -2.18 -15.90 3.93
C PRO A 43 -1.49 -15.66 2.58
N PRO A 44 -2.16 -16.00 1.45
CA PRO A 44 -1.69 -15.65 0.11
C PRO A 44 -1.47 -14.15 -0.03
N ILE A 45 -0.51 -13.75 -0.86
CA ILE A 45 -0.21 -12.33 -1.13
C ILE A 45 -1.40 -11.66 -1.83
N GLY A 46 -2.03 -12.38 -2.78
CA GLY A 46 -3.13 -11.83 -3.57
C GLY A 46 -2.69 -10.69 -4.51
N PRO A 47 -3.59 -9.74 -4.81
CA PRO A 47 -3.27 -8.56 -5.61
C PRO A 47 -2.25 -7.68 -4.88
N ASP A 48 -1.05 -7.56 -5.45
CA ASP A 48 0.08 -6.87 -4.83
C ASP A 48 0.28 -5.42 -5.29
N GLU A 49 -0.58 -4.91 -6.15
CA GLU A 49 -0.42 -3.57 -6.73
C GLU A 49 -0.41 -2.48 -5.65
N ARG A 50 -1.26 -2.59 -4.63
CA ARG A 50 -1.30 -1.64 -3.51
C ARG A 50 0.02 -1.69 -2.72
N LEU A 51 0.51 -2.87 -2.39
CA LEU A 51 1.77 -3.05 -1.67
C LEU A 51 2.95 -2.43 -2.44
N VAL A 52 3.01 -2.70 -3.75
CA VAL A 52 4.07 -2.17 -4.61
C VAL A 52 3.96 -0.66 -4.76
N ARG A 53 2.74 -0.13 -4.87
CA ARG A 53 2.49 1.31 -4.91
C ARG A 53 2.94 2.00 -3.62
N ASP A 54 2.56 1.49 -2.46
CA ASP A 54 2.94 2.03 -1.16
C ASP A 54 4.47 2.03 -0.99
N PHE A 55 5.13 0.97 -1.46
CA PHE A 55 6.59 0.90 -1.51
C PHE A 55 7.18 2.03 -2.38
N PHE A 56 6.69 2.23 -3.59
CA PHE A 56 7.17 3.32 -4.45
C PHE A 56 6.88 4.70 -3.85
N LEU A 57 5.69 4.93 -3.31
CA LEU A 57 5.35 6.20 -2.67
C LEU A 57 6.30 6.53 -1.51
N HIS A 58 6.72 5.52 -0.75
CA HIS A 58 7.69 5.68 0.34
C HIS A 58 9.06 6.11 -0.16
N PHE A 59 9.63 5.40 -1.15
CA PHE A 59 10.99 5.67 -1.64
C PHE A 59 11.05 6.90 -2.55
N PHE A 60 10.09 7.08 -3.44
CA PHE A 60 10.05 8.21 -4.36
C PHE A 60 9.92 9.57 -3.69
N LYS A 61 9.53 9.61 -2.44
CA LYS A 61 9.61 10.82 -1.63
C LYS A 61 11.02 11.42 -1.63
N GLN A 62 12.06 10.57 -1.52
CA GLN A 62 13.46 10.98 -1.40
C GLN A 62 14.26 10.78 -2.70
N ASP A 63 13.86 9.84 -3.56
CA ASP A 63 14.58 9.54 -4.79
C ASP A 63 14.57 10.73 -5.76
N ALA A 64 15.69 10.94 -6.46
CA ALA A 64 15.82 11.99 -7.46
C ALA A 64 15.08 11.63 -8.77
N ASP A 65 15.07 10.35 -9.13
CA ASP A 65 14.46 9.79 -10.33
C ASP A 65 13.96 8.35 -10.07
N PHE A 66 13.44 7.70 -11.10
CA PHE A 66 12.97 6.32 -11.06
C PHE A 66 13.64 5.42 -12.10
N ASP A 67 14.72 5.86 -12.71
CA ASP A 67 15.34 5.20 -13.87
C ASP A 67 15.78 3.77 -13.56
N GLN A 68 16.23 3.49 -12.35
CA GLN A 68 16.62 2.16 -11.91
C GLN A 68 15.50 1.10 -12.00
N TYR A 69 14.24 1.53 -12.03
CA TYR A 69 13.09 0.62 -12.08
C TYR A 69 12.55 0.40 -13.51
N LEU A 70 12.90 1.26 -14.47
CA LEU A 70 12.44 1.20 -15.87
C LEU A 70 12.64 -0.17 -16.57
N PRO A 71 13.75 -0.89 -16.33
CA PRO A 71 13.91 -2.19 -16.94
C PRO A 71 12.83 -3.20 -16.53
N VAL A 72 12.28 -3.08 -15.33
CA VAL A 72 11.39 -4.07 -14.71
C VAL A 72 9.93 -3.60 -14.68
N VAL A 73 9.71 -2.32 -14.47
CA VAL A 73 8.38 -1.72 -14.28
C VAL A 73 8.04 -0.80 -15.45
N LYS A 74 6.77 -0.71 -15.81
CA LYS A 74 6.31 0.17 -16.89
C LYS A 74 6.58 1.65 -16.56
N ASP A 75 7.11 2.37 -17.52
CA ASP A 75 7.36 3.81 -17.44
C ASP A 75 6.11 4.62 -17.02
N THR A 76 4.96 4.30 -17.61
CA THR A 76 3.70 4.98 -17.28
C THR A 76 3.29 4.80 -15.83
N TYR A 77 3.52 3.63 -15.25
CA TYR A 77 3.25 3.35 -13.84
C TYR A 77 4.23 4.10 -12.92
N LEU A 78 5.53 4.07 -13.28
CA LEU A 78 6.56 4.76 -12.51
C LEU A 78 6.35 6.27 -12.51
N LYS A 79 6.07 6.87 -13.67
CA LYS A 79 5.77 8.31 -13.79
C LYS A 79 4.60 8.71 -12.89
N GLN A 80 3.53 7.92 -12.90
CA GLN A 80 2.36 8.18 -12.07
C GLN A 80 2.70 8.10 -10.57
N ALA A 81 3.35 7.01 -10.14
CA ALA A 81 3.70 6.83 -8.73
C ALA A 81 4.71 7.88 -8.25
N PHE A 82 5.68 8.25 -9.10
CA PHE A 82 6.68 9.26 -8.78
C PHE A 82 6.06 10.65 -8.63
N ALA A 83 5.26 11.08 -9.60
CA ALA A 83 4.56 12.36 -9.56
C ALA A 83 3.64 12.45 -8.33
N GLU A 84 2.89 11.39 -8.04
CA GLU A 84 2.04 11.31 -6.85
C GLU A 84 2.86 11.44 -5.56
N ALA A 85 3.95 10.69 -5.44
CA ALA A 85 4.81 10.76 -4.26
C ALA A 85 5.35 12.17 -4.00
N LYS A 86 5.77 12.86 -5.06
CA LYS A 86 6.27 14.24 -4.98
C LYS A 86 5.17 15.23 -4.62
N LEU A 87 4.00 15.13 -5.25
CA LEU A 87 2.86 16.01 -4.97
C LEU A 87 2.32 15.85 -3.55
N VAL A 88 2.13 14.62 -3.10
CA VAL A 88 1.59 14.34 -1.76
C VAL A 88 2.53 14.82 -0.65
N ASN A 89 3.85 14.80 -0.91
CA ASN A 89 4.84 15.24 0.07
C ASN A 89 5.32 16.68 -0.15
N GLY A 90 4.80 17.41 -1.13
CA GLY A 90 5.19 18.79 -1.41
C GLY A 90 6.65 18.94 -1.82
N VAL A 91 7.22 17.98 -2.54
CA VAL A 91 8.64 17.93 -2.91
C VAL A 91 8.86 18.41 -4.34
N GLY A 92 9.67 19.44 -4.50
CA GLY A 92 10.07 19.99 -5.80
C GLY A 92 8.99 20.83 -6.48
N ASP A 93 9.02 20.89 -7.81
CA ASP A 93 8.13 21.73 -8.60
C ASP A 93 6.80 21.00 -8.90
N ALA A 94 5.72 21.47 -8.30
CA ALA A 94 4.40 20.88 -8.45
C ALA A 94 3.89 20.89 -9.90
N GLU A 95 4.18 21.94 -10.70
CA GLU A 95 3.75 22.02 -12.09
C GLU A 95 4.39 20.92 -12.94
N ARG A 96 5.66 20.64 -12.70
CA ARG A 96 6.37 19.52 -13.32
C ARG A 96 5.69 18.19 -13.02
N TRP A 97 5.30 17.97 -11.77
CA TRP A 97 4.68 16.71 -11.36
C TRP A 97 3.25 16.57 -11.92
N TYR A 98 2.48 17.66 -11.93
CA TYR A 98 1.17 17.66 -12.57
C TYR A 98 1.25 17.37 -14.07
N SER A 99 2.28 17.83 -14.76
CA SER A 99 2.45 17.57 -16.19
C SER A 99 2.69 16.08 -16.54
N MET A 100 3.11 15.27 -15.56
CA MET A 100 3.30 13.82 -15.73
C MET A 100 2.00 13.01 -15.55
N LEU A 101 0.92 13.66 -15.09
CA LEU A 101 -0.36 13.02 -14.79
C LEU A 101 -1.41 13.44 -15.82
N SER A 102 -2.32 12.53 -16.13
CA SER A 102 -3.52 12.87 -16.88
C SER A 102 -4.48 13.68 -16.02
N THR A 103 -5.39 14.43 -16.66
CA THR A 103 -6.44 15.21 -15.96
C THR A 103 -7.26 14.34 -15.02
N SER A 104 -7.58 13.10 -15.41
CA SER A 104 -8.31 12.16 -14.56
C SER A 104 -7.52 11.71 -13.35
N GLN A 105 -6.21 11.52 -13.47
CA GLN A 105 -5.33 11.18 -12.34
C GLN A 105 -5.19 12.35 -11.37
N VAL A 106 -5.02 13.57 -11.88
CA VAL A 106 -4.98 14.78 -11.04
C VAL A 106 -6.29 14.90 -10.25
N LYS A 107 -7.43 14.76 -10.93
CA LYS A 107 -8.75 14.83 -10.27
C LYS A 107 -8.89 13.74 -9.21
N ALA A 108 -8.49 12.50 -9.51
CA ALA A 108 -8.53 11.40 -8.56
C ALA A 108 -7.67 11.67 -7.30
N LEU A 109 -6.47 12.25 -7.47
CA LEU A 109 -5.63 12.66 -6.35
C LEU A 109 -6.26 13.78 -5.51
N GLN A 110 -6.91 14.75 -6.14
CA GLN A 110 -7.55 15.86 -5.45
C GLN A 110 -8.79 15.40 -4.65
N GLU A 111 -9.59 14.51 -5.23
CA GLU A 111 -10.85 14.02 -4.65
C GLU A 111 -10.66 12.83 -3.71
N ARG A 112 -9.48 12.20 -3.69
CA ARG A 112 -9.20 11.03 -2.86
C ARG A 112 -9.46 11.35 -1.38
N ILE A 113 -10.20 10.45 -0.75
CA ILE A 113 -10.44 10.49 0.68
C ILE A 113 -9.39 9.60 1.34
N ASP A 114 -8.58 10.19 2.22
CA ASP A 114 -7.59 9.45 2.99
C ASP A 114 -7.89 9.57 4.49
N LEU A 115 -7.71 8.47 5.19
CA LEU A 115 -7.79 8.40 6.64
C LEU A 115 -6.75 7.38 7.12
N ASP A 116 -5.72 7.86 7.79
CA ASP A 116 -4.61 7.04 8.28
C ASP A 116 -4.31 7.32 9.75
N PHE A 117 -4.09 6.26 10.52
CA PHE A 117 -3.57 6.41 11.87
C PHE A 117 -2.07 6.70 11.83
N ALA A 118 -1.64 7.76 12.50
CA ALA A 118 -0.22 8.10 12.52
C ALA A 118 0.60 6.98 13.19
N PRO A 119 1.77 6.62 12.64
CA PRO A 119 2.63 5.56 13.19
C PRO A 119 3.09 5.79 14.64
N VAL A 120 3.00 7.03 15.12
CA VAL A 120 3.34 7.39 16.51
C VAL A 120 2.26 7.00 17.52
N ASN A 121 1.09 6.55 17.09
CA ASN A 121 0.05 6.10 17.99
C ASN A 121 0.49 4.85 18.76
N GLN A 122 0.20 4.84 20.05
CA GLN A 122 0.42 3.66 20.87
C GLN A 122 -0.59 2.56 20.49
N VAL A 123 -0.13 1.32 20.51
CA VAL A 123 -0.98 0.15 20.22
C VAL A 123 -1.75 -0.27 21.48
N PHE A 124 -1.18 -0.01 22.66
CA PHE A 124 -1.77 -0.36 23.94
C PHE A 124 -1.71 0.81 24.91
N TYR A 125 -2.76 0.98 25.70
CA TYR A 125 -2.87 1.95 26.78
C TYR A 125 -3.15 1.22 28.10
N LYS A 126 -2.57 1.70 29.20
CA LYS A 126 -2.95 1.24 30.55
C LYS A 126 -4.26 1.89 30.94
N ALA A 127 -4.97 1.29 31.90
CA ALA A 127 -6.26 1.82 32.38
C ALA A 127 -6.21 3.27 32.90
N SER A 128 -5.03 3.72 33.35
CA SER A 128 -4.79 5.10 33.85
C SER A 128 -4.33 6.07 32.76
N ASP A 129 -4.01 5.59 31.57
CA ASP A 129 -3.44 6.44 30.53
C ASP A 129 -4.51 7.24 29.78
N PRO A 130 -4.27 8.52 29.50
CA PRO A 130 -5.14 9.26 28.60
C PRO A 130 -5.02 8.69 27.18
N VAL A 131 -6.12 8.23 26.61
CA VAL A 131 -6.15 7.72 25.24
C VAL A 131 -6.15 8.88 24.26
N SER A 132 -5.10 8.99 23.46
CA SER A 132 -4.98 9.98 22.40
C SER A 132 -4.60 9.30 21.09
N LEU A 133 -5.37 9.54 20.03
CA LEU A 133 -5.12 8.99 18.70
C LEU A 133 -4.90 10.12 17.70
N LYS A 134 -3.74 10.11 17.08
CA LYS A 134 -3.42 11.01 15.99
C LYS A 134 -3.86 10.40 14.66
N VAL A 135 -4.73 11.10 13.95
CA VAL A 135 -5.29 10.66 12.67
C VAL A 135 -4.99 11.70 11.61
N ASN A 136 -4.41 11.28 10.49
CA ASN A 136 -4.24 12.10 9.30
C ASN A 136 -5.48 11.93 8.42
N VAL A 137 -6.11 13.03 8.03
CA VAL A 137 -7.32 13.00 7.21
C VAL A 137 -7.19 13.93 6.01
N LYS A 138 -7.73 13.51 4.89
CA LYS A 138 -7.86 14.32 3.67
C LYS A 138 -9.26 14.16 3.10
N ASN A 139 -9.91 15.26 2.75
CA ASN A 139 -11.25 15.30 2.17
C ASN A 139 -12.33 14.59 3.01
N VAL A 140 -12.11 14.38 4.29
CA VAL A 140 -13.10 13.77 5.19
C VAL A 140 -14.06 14.85 5.68
N LYS A 141 -15.32 14.80 5.25
CA LYS A 141 -16.35 15.78 5.66
C LYS A 141 -16.76 15.62 7.13
N LYS A 142 -16.76 14.39 7.62
CA LYS A 142 -17.17 14.06 8.99
C LYS A 142 -16.46 12.80 9.45
N LEU A 143 -15.77 12.88 10.58
CA LEU A 143 -15.19 11.73 11.25
C LEU A 143 -16.11 11.34 12.44
N ILE A 144 -16.51 10.07 12.50
CA ILE A 144 -17.30 9.52 13.60
C ILE A 144 -16.40 8.53 14.35
N VAL A 145 -16.11 8.83 15.59
CA VAL A 145 -15.38 7.94 16.50
C VAL A 145 -16.40 7.23 17.40
N ARG A 146 -16.34 5.91 17.43
CA ARG A 146 -17.16 5.09 18.34
C ARG A 146 -16.23 4.34 19.28
N VAL A 147 -16.51 4.42 20.57
CA VAL A 147 -15.76 3.71 21.60
C VAL A 147 -16.66 2.60 22.16
N PHE A 148 -16.11 1.40 22.24
CA PHE A 148 -16.83 0.25 22.78
C PHE A 148 -16.05 -0.32 23.96
N GLU A 149 -16.77 -0.67 25.03
CA GLU A 149 -16.26 -1.49 26.11
C GLU A 149 -16.64 -2.95 25.84
N ILE A 150 -15.66 -3.85 25.86
CA ILE A 150 -15.88 -5.26 25.59
C ILE A 150 -15.32 -6.08 26.75
N ASN A 151 -16.18 -6.88 27.37
CA ASN A 151 -15.73 -7.93 28.26
C ASN A 151 -15.12 -9.08 27.43
N THR A 152 -13.81 -9.05 27.27
CA THR A 152 -13.07 -9.97 26.40
C THR A 152 -13.20 -11.43 26.85
N PHE A 153 -13.27 -11.70 28.15
CA PHE A 153 -13.46 -13.05 28.68
C PHE A 153 -14.82 -13.63 28.25
N ASN A 154 -15.90 -12.89 28.45
CA ASN A 154 -17.24 -13.33 28.09
C ASN A 154 -17.38 -13.44 26.55
N PHE A 155 -16.78 -12.53 25.80
CA PHE A 155 -16.78 -12.59 24.34
C PHE A 155 -16.08 -13.86 23.85
N TYR A 156 -14.87 -14.13 24.34
CA TYR A 156 -14.10 -15.30 23.96
C TYR A 156 -14.80 -16.62 24.36
N SER A 157 -15.32 -16.70 25.59
CA SER A 157 -16.01 -17.88 26.09
C SER A 157 -17.25 -18.26 25.28
N ARG A 158 -17.94 -17.25 24.72
CA ARG A 158 -19.16 -17.49 23.91
C ARG A 158 -18.85 -17.78 22.44
N ASN A 159 -17.86 -17.10 21.87
CA ASN A 159 -17.60 -17.13 20.43
C ASN A 159 -16.42 -18.03 20.07
N LEU A 160 -15.57 -18.43 21.02
CA LEU A 160 -14.33 -19.19 20.81
C LEU A 160 -13.39 -18.54 19.77
N GLN A 161 -13.49 -17.23 19.61
CA GLN A 161 -12.71 -16.42 18.67
C GLN A 161 -12.23 -15.14 19.35
N PRO A 162 -11.04 -14.64 19.00
CA PRO A 162 -10.57 -13.35 19.51
C PRO A 162 -11.47 -12.22 18.99
N VAL A 163 -11.50 -11.11 19.73
CA VAL A 163 -12.18 -9.88 19.27
C VAL A 163 -11.49 -9.41 18.01
N ASN A 164 -12.27 -9.24 16.93
CA ASN A 164 -11.75 -8.64 15.71
C ASN A 164 -11.54 -7.14 15.94
N THR A 165 -10.28 -6.71 15.95
CA THR A 165 -9.87 -5.32 16.11
C THR A 165 -9.48 -4.67 14.79
N ALA A 166 -9.67 -5.36 13.66
CA ALA A 166 -9.43 -4.78 12.36
C ALA A 166 -10.42 -3.63 12.09
N ILE A 167 -9.90 -2.51 11.66
CA ILE A 167 -10.70 -1.35 11.23
C ILE A 167 -11.16 -1.63 9.81
N ASN A 168 -12.48 -1.72 9.63
CA ASN A 168 -13.12 -1.83 8.32
C ASN A 168 -13.52 -0.44 7.82
#